data_06ca79dcbd2bed817f4c0b2eb914efe4
#
_entry.id   06ca79dcbd2bed817f4c0b2eb914efe4
#
_cell.length_a   1.000
_cell.length_b   1.000
_cell.length_c   1.000
_cell.angle_alpha   90.00
_cell.angle_beta   90.00
_cell.angle_gamma   90.00
#
_symmetry.space_group_name_H-M   'P 1'
#
loop_
_entity.id
_entity.type
_entity.pdbx_description
1 polymer ?
#
loop_
_entity_poly.entity_id
_entity_poly.type
_entity_poly.pdbx_seq_one_letter_code
_entity_poly.pdbx_strand_id
1 'polypeptide(L)'
;MNNKILNDLIKLFSKLPSLGPRSAKRIVLHLLNNKETLMAPLLSSIEEGYNTITRCQVCGNLTTEPICEICSDITRNKDIICVVENVADLWAIENTAIYKGQYHILGGNLSASEGRGPTDLNIESLLTKLKNNSNIKEVIIATNPTIEGQTTAFYIADLLKEFNIKITKPAYGIPLGSEFNYLDESTLDIAFKNKKDF
;
A
#
# COMPACT_ATOMS: atom_id res chain seq x y z
N MET A 1 -39.08 -3.83 -13.12
CA MET A 1 -38.39 -3.57 -14.41
C MET A 1 -37.23 -4.52 -14.51
N ASN A 2 -37.29 -5.44 -15.50
CA ASN A 2 -36.28 -6.50 -15.63
C ASN A 2 -35.28 -6.12 -16.73
N ASN A 3 -34.53 -5.02 -16.52
CA ASN A 3 -33.45 -4.63 -17.43
C ASN A 3 -32.15 -5.29 -16.94
N LYS A 4 -31.75 -6.39 -17.58
CA LYS A 4 -30.57 -7.17 -17.23
C LYS A 4 -29.31 -6.32 -17.22
N ILE A 5 -29.09 -5.48 -18.24
CA ILE A 5 -27.89 -4.63 -18.34
C ILE A 5 -27.80 -3.64 -17.16
N LEU A 6 -28.94 -3.02 -16.81
CA LEU A 6 -28.99 -2.09 -15.67
C LEU A 6 -28.66 -2.82 -14.34
N ASN A 7 -29.21 -4.01 -14.16
CA ASN A 7 -29.00 -4.79 -12.94
C ASN A 7 -27.54 -5.29 -12.85
N ASP A 8 -26.94 -5.72 -13.96
CA ASP A 8 -25.54 -6.15 -14.01
C ASP A 8 -24.59 -4.98 -13.69
N LEU A 9 -24.89 -3.80 -14.23
CA LEU A 9 -24.12 -2.59 -13.92
C LEU A 9 -24.18 -2.23 -12.42
N ILE A 10 -25.39 -2.22 -11.84
CA ILE A 10 -25.57 -1.97 -10.40
C ILE A 10 -24.82 -3.01 -9.57
N LYS A 11 -24.87 -4.28 -9.97
CA LYS A 11 -24.15 -5.36 -9.28
C LYS A 11 -22.62 -5.19 -9.33
N LEU A 12 -22.07 -4.74 -10.47
CA LEU A 12 -20.64 -4.46 -10.58
C LEU A 12 -20.23 -3.29 -9.68
N PHE A 13 -20.97 -2.19 -9.70
CA PHE A 13 -20.70 -1.06 -8.81
C PHE A 13 -20.82 -1.42 -7.33
N SER A 14 -21.75 -2.33 -6.97
CA SER A 14 -21.91 -2.76 -5.57
C SER A 14 -20.77 -3.66 -5.05
N LYS A 15 -19.86 -4.13 -5.92
CA LYS A 15 -18.65 -4.85 -5.54
C LYS A 15 -17.48 -3.92 -5.19
N LEU A 16 -17.60 -2.62 -5.51
CA LEU A 16 -16.56 -1.66 -5.15
C LEU A 16 -16.57 -1.40 -3.64
N PRO A 17 -15.40 -1.20 -3.03
CA PRO A 17 -15.28 -0.95 -1.59
C PRO A 17 -16.18 0.21 -1.16
N SER A 18 -16.82 0.08 0.00
CA SER A 18 -17.73 1.10 0.59
C SER A 18 -18.98 1.42 -0.21
N LEU A 19 -19.24 0.73 -1.33
CA LEU A 19 -20.47 0.94 -2.12
C LEU A 19 -21.47 -0.19 -1.88
N GLY A 20 -22.47 0.11 -1.04
CA GLY A 20 -23.63 -0.79 -0.89
C GLY A 20 -24.60 -0.69 -2.08
N PRO A 21 -25.58 -1.62 -2.20
CA PRO A 21 -26.51 -1.70 -3.33
C PRO A 21 -27.30 -0.39 -3.58
N ARG A 22 -27.66 0.34 -2.52
CA ARG A 22 -28.37 1.64 -2.64
C ARG A 22 -27.49 2.70 -3.28
N SER A 23 -26.22 2.82 -2.85
CA SER A 23 -25.25 3.78 -3.40
C SER A 23 -24.91 3.43 -4.83
N ALA A 24 -24.64 2.14 -5.13
CA ALA A 24 -24.39 1.65 -6.47
C ALA A 24 -25.53 2.00 -7.44
N LYS A 25 -26.79 1.74 -7.05
CA LYS A 25 -27.96 2.11 -7.85
C LYS A 25 -28.01 3.62 -8.13
N ARG A 26 -27.75 4.46 -7.12
CA ARG A 26 -27.75 5.92 -7.27
C ARG A 26 -26.65 6.39 -8.24
N ILE A 27 -25.45 5.83 -8.13
CA ILE A 27 -24.32 6.14 -9.02
C ILE A 27 -24.66 5.75 -10.46
N VAL A 28 -25.14 4.53 -10.69
CA VAL A 28 -25.48 4.04 -12.03
C VAL A 28 -26.55 4.91 -12.69
N LEU A 29 -27.60 5.28 -11.96
CA LEU A 29 -28.64 6.17 -12.48
C LEU A 29 -28.10 7.56 -12.78
N HIS A 30 -27.19 8.09 -11.95
CA HIS A 30 -26.54 9.36 -12.20
C HIS A 30 -25.66 9.32 -13.48
N LEU A 31 -24.88 8.28 -13.67
CA LEU A 31 -24.07 8.08 -14.87
C LEU A 31 -24.94 7.98 -16.13
N LEU A 32 -26.05 7.24 -16.06
CA LEU A 32 -26.97 7.10 -17.20
C LEU A 32 -27.70 8.39 -17.56
N ASN A 33 -27.93 9.27 -16.59
CA ASN A 33 -28.49 10.60 -16.83
C ASN A 33 -27.45 11.60 -17.37
N ASN A 34 -26.15 11.30 -17.23
CA ASN A 34 -25.02 12.13 -17.66
C ASN A 34 -24.08 11.36 -18.58
N LYS A 35 -24.62 10.71 -19.63
CA LYS A 35 -23.86 9.81 -20.49
C LYS A 35 -22.68 10.49 -21.14
N GLU A 36 -22.89 11.60 -21.82
CA GLU A 36 -21.86 12.28 -22.61
C GLU A 36 -20.85 13.03 -21.72
N THR A 37 -21.34 13.62 -20.64
CA THR A 37 -20.50 14.51 -19.80
C THR A 37 -19.75 13.79 -18.71
N LEU A 38 -20.19 12.60 -18.30
CA LEU A 38 -19.58 11.86 -17.19
C LEU A 38 -19.32 10.39 -17.52
N MET A 39 -20.32 9.67 -18.05
CA MET A 39 -20.20 8.22 -18.24
C MET A 39 -19.20 7.87 -19.35
N ALA A 40 -19.24 8.56 -20.48
CA ALA A 40 -18.34 8.31 -21.60
C ALA A 40 -16.86 8.65 -21.26
N PRO A 41 -16.54 9.82 -20.68
CA PRO A 41 -15.17 10.10 -20.21
C PRO A 41 -14.67 9.10 -19.15
N LEU A 42 -15.53 8.68 -18.20
CA LEU A 42 -15.16 7.69 -17.18
C LEU A 42 -14.82 6.33 -17.83
N LEU A 43 -15.64 5.89 -18.80
CA LEU A 43 -15.40 4.65 -19.53
C LEU A 43 -14.06 4.69 -20.26
N SER A 44 -13.79 5.77 -20.99
CA SER A 44 -12.51 5.96 -21.69
C SER A 44 -11.32 5.95 -20.75
N SER A 45 -11.40 6.65 -19.60
CA SER A 45 -10.32 6.68 -18.60
C SER A 45 -10.08 5.32 -17.94
N ILE A 46 -11.15 4.55 -17.67
CA ILE A 46 -11.02 3.19 -17.13
C ILE A 46 -10.35 2.27 -18.18
N GLU A 47 -10.74 2.36 -19.44
CA GLU A 47 -10.17 1.57 -20.52
C GLU A 47 -8.69 1.92 -20.74
N GLU A 48 -8.34 3.19 -20.76
CA GLU A 48 -6.95 3.65 -20.84
C GLU A 48 -6.14 3.13 -19.66
N GLY A 49 -6.64 3.29 -18.42
CA GLY A 49 -5.97 2.79 -17.22
C GLY A 49 -5.77 1.29 -17.24
N TYR A 50 -6.78 0.51 -17.70
CA TYR A 50 -6.68 -0.94 -17.85
C TYR A 50 -5.59 -1.36 -18.83
N ASN A 51 -5.43 -0.63 -19.94
CA ASN A 51 -4.49 -0.96 -21.00
C ASN A 51 -3.06 -0.48 -20.72
N THR A 52 -2.89 0.59 -19.93
CA THR A 52 -1.58 1.25 -19.80
C THR A 52 -0.96 1.13 -18.41
N ILE A 53 -1.77 1.07 -17.34
CA ILE A 53 -1.22 1.02 -15.98
C ILE A 53 -0.76 -0.40 -15.65
N THR A 54 0.52 -0.53 -15.31
CA THR A 54 1.18 -1.77 -14.95
C THR A 54 1.89 -1.66 -13.60
N ARG A 55 2.50 -2.75 -13.16
CA ARG A 55 3.35 -2.76 -11.95
C ARG A 55 4.80 -2.49 -12.32
N CYS A 56 5.44 -1.57 -11.61
CA CYS A 56 6.87 -1.34 -11.71
C CYS A 56 7.64 -2.63 -11.43
N GLN A 57 8.52 -3.02 -12.34
CA GLN A 57 9.32 -4.25 -12.22
C GLN A 57 10.29 -4.23 -11.03
N VAL A 58 10.62 -3.04 -10.51
CA VAL A 58 11.56 -2.89 -9.40
C VAL A 58 10.87 -2.87 -8.04
N CYS A 59 9.83 -2.06 -7.85
CA CYS A 59 9.22 -1.85 -6.53
C CYS A 59 7.77 -2.30 -6.40
N GLY A 60 7.08 -2.60 -7.52
CA GLY A 60 5.66 -2.98 -7.52
C GLY A 60 4.68 -1.80 -7.50
N ASN A 61 5.15 -0.53 -7.59
CA ASN A 61 4.29 0.65 -7.71
C ASN A 61 3.50 0.63 -9.03
N LEU A 62 2.39 1.36 -9.10
CA LEU A 62 1.64 1.56 -10.34
C LEU A 62 2.37 2.58 -11.24
N THR A 63 2.45 2.26 -12.52
CA THR A 63 3.18 3.06 -13.52
C THR A 63 2.70 2.73 -14.93
N THR A 64 2.93 3.60 -15.88
CA THR A 64 2.75 3.35 -17.31
C THR A 64 4.03 2.88 -18.00
N GLU A 65 5.17 2.97 -17.31
CA GLU A 65 6.48 2.56 -17.79
C GLU A 65 6.96 1.29 -17.09
N PRO A 66 7.90 0.52 -17.66
CA PRO A 66 8.46 -0.68 -17.00
C PRO A 66 9.05 -0.38 -15.61
N ILE A 67 9.63 0.81 -15.42
CA ILE A 67 10.23 1.29 -14.17
C ILE A 67 9.59 2.63 -13.82
N CYS A 68 9.00 2.74 -12.63
CA CYS A 68 8.33 3.97 -12.19
C CYS A 68 9.33 5.10 -11.92
N GLU A 69 8.81 6.33 -11.88
CA GLU A 69 9.58 7.56 -11.64
C GLU A 69 10.42 7.49 -10.37
N ILE A 70 9.89 6.89 -9.29
CA ILE A 70 10.62 6.71 -8.03
C ILE A 70 11.85 5.82 -8.20
N CYS A 71 11.74 4.73 -8.95
CA CYS A 71 12.84 3.79 -9.15
C CYS A 71 13.87 4.27 -10.18
N SER A 72 13.46 5.09 -11.13
CA SER A 72 14.34 5.70 -12.16
C SER A 72 15.07 6.95 -11.67
N ASP A 73 14.62 7.56 -10.57
CA ASP A 73 15.25 8.74 -9.99
C ASP A 73 16.65 8.41 -9.43
N ILE A 74 17.67 8.91 -10.12
CA ILE A 74 19.09 8.71 -9.76
C ILE A 74 19.52 9.46 -8.51
N THR A 75 18.75 10.44 -8.06
CA THR A 75 19.06 11.23 -6.86
C THR A 75 18.71 10.52 -5.56
N ARG A 76 17.94 9.42 -5.64
CA ARG A 76 17.50 8.67 -4.47
C ARG A 76 18.61 7.80 -3.89
N ASN A 77 18.58 7.67 -2.58
CA ASN A 77 19.49 6.77 -1.86
C ASN A 77 19.13 5.30 -2.16
N LYS A 78 20.02 4.60 -2.82
CA LYS A 78 19.87 3.19 -3.21
C LYS A 78 20.28 2.21 -2.09
N ASP A 79 20.84 2.70 -0.99
CA ASP A 79 21.30 1.88 0.15
C ASP A 79 20.16 1.57 1.14
N ILE A 80 18.99 2.20 0.99
CA ILE A 80 17.86 2.08 1.92
C ILE A 80 16.60 1.68 1.17
N ILE A 81 15.91 0.63 1.66
CA ILE A 81 14.63 0.17 1.12
C ILE A 81 13.54 0.31 2.19
N CYS A 82 12.45 0.98 1.85
CA CYS A 82 11.22 1.00 2.65
C CYS A 82 10.23 -0.05 2.10
N VAL A 83 9.92 -1.03 2.93
CA VAL A 83 8.97 -2.11 2.61
C VAL A 83 7.59 -1.70 3.12
N VAL A 84 6.61 -1.66 2.23
CA VAL A 84 5.21 -1.30 2.52
C VAL A 84 4.25 -2.39 2.05
N GLU A 85 3.04 -2.42 2.60
CA GLU A 85 2.04 -3.44 2.23
C GLU A 85 1.47 -3.20 0.83
N ASN A 86 1.13 -1.96 0.51
CA ASN A 86 0.43 -1.63 -0.73
C ASN A 86 0.88 -0.27 -1.32
N VAL A 87 0.33 0.05 -2.50
CA VAL A 87 0.66 1.28 -3.23
C VAL A 87 0.20 2.53 -2.47
N ALA A 88 -0.94 2.47 -1.77
CA ALA A 88 -1.46 3.62 -1.04
C ALA A 88 -0.53 4.01 0.12
N ASP A 89 0.08 3.01 0.80
CA ASP A 89 1.07 3.25 1.85
C ASP A 89 2.32 3.94 1.29
N LEU A 90 2.81 3.46 0.13
CA LEU A 90 3.92 4.11 -0.56
C LEU A 90 3.59 5.57 -0.87
N TRP A 91 2.43 5.83 -1.47
CA TRP A 91 2.02 7.19 -1.83
C TRP A 91 1.87 8.09 -0.60
N ALA A 92 1.35 7.56 0.51
CA ALA A 92 1.23 8.31 1.75
C ALA A 92 2.60 8.76 2.27
N ILE A 93 3.62 7.88 2.24
CA ILE A 93 4.99 8.23 2.65
C ILE A 93 5.61 9.20 1.63
N GLU A 94 5.49 8.93 0.35
CA GLU A 94 6.09 9.74 -0.72
C GLU A 94 5.56 11.18 -0.75
N ASN A 95 4.27 11.37 -0.49
CA ASN A 95 3.64 12.69 -0.41
C ASN A 95 4.23 13.57 0.71
N THR A 96 4.88 12.98 1.71
CA THR A 96 5.58 13.78 2.75
C THR A 96 6.89 14.38 2.26
N ALA A 97 7.44 13.86 1.15
CA ALA A 97 8.74 14.20 0.58
C ALA A 97 9.95 14.02 1.54
N ILE A 98 9.75 13.39 2.71
CA ILE A 98 10.79 13.18 3.73
C ILE A 98 11.69 12.00 3.36
N TYR A 99 11.10 10.91 2.86
CA TYR A 99 11.83 9.70 2.51
C TYR A 99 12.43 9.79 1.10
N LYS A 100 13.72 9.53 0.99
CA LYS A 100 14.48 9.62 -0.29
C LYS A 100 15.16 8.31 -0.68
N GLY A 101 14.75 7.20 -0.09
CA GLY A 101 15.23 5.86 -0.44
C GLY A 101 14.38 5.17 -1.50
N GLN A 102 14.62 3.89 -1.69
CA GLN A 102 13.84 3.01 -2.56
C GLN A 102 12.67 2.39 -1.81
N TYR A 103 11.68 1.91 -2.56
CA TYR A 103 10.53 1.19 -2.01
C TYR A 103 10.48 -0.27 -2.46
N HIS A 104 9.76 -1.08 -1.69
CA HIS A 104 9.33 -2.41 -2.07
C HIS A 104 7.90 -2.65 -1.57
N ILE A 105 6.99 -2.97 -2.49
CA ILE A 105 5.58 -3.22 -2.19
C ILE A 105 5.34 -4.71 -2.09
N LEU A 106 4.84 -5.16 -0.94
CA LEU A 106 4.52 -6.57 -0.67
C LEU A 106 3.31 -7.06 -1.46
N GLY A 107 2.35 -6.19 -1.74
CA GLY A 107 1.06 -6.55 -2.34
C GLY A 107 -0.02 -6.92 -1.32
N GLY A 108 0.25 -6.76 -0.02
CA GLY A 108 -0.64 -7.04 1.11
C GLY A 108 0.11 -7.38 2.37
N ASN A 109 -0.57 -8.07 3.29
CA ASN A 109 -0.02 -8.59 4.54
C ASN A 109 -0.38 -10.07 4.72
N LEU A 110 0.27 -10.76 5.64
CA LEU A 110 -0.12 -12.11 6.06
C LEU A 110 -1.47 -12.03 6.76
N SER A 111 -2.43 -12.85 6.33
CA SER A 111 -3.78 -12.87 6.90
C SER A 111 -4.36 -14.27 6.88
N ALA A 112 -4.48 -14.88 8.06
CA ALA A 112 -5.10 -16.19 8.19
C ALA A 112 -6.60 -16.16 7.84
N SER A 113 -7.29 -15.05 8.15
CA SER A 113 -8.72 -14.88 7.86
C SER A 113 -9.02 -14.75 6.37
N GLU A 114 -8.07 -14.21 5.59
CA GLU A 114 -8.17 -14.10 4.14
C GLU A 114 -7.45 -15.23 3.41
N GLY A 115 -6.83 -16.17 4.12
CA GLY A 115 -6.06 -17.27 3.56
C GLY A 115 -4.77 -16.80 2.85
N ARG A 116 -4.27 -15.60 3.16
CA ARG A 116 -3.08 -15.02 2.50
C ARG A 116 -1.80 -15.42 3.24
N GLY A 117 -0.99 -16.26 2.58
CA GLY A 117 0.30 -16.73 3.06
C GLY A 117 1.50 -15.96 2.52
N PRO A 118 2.73 -16.37 2.89
CA PRO A 118 3.95 -15.72 2.42
C PRO A 118 4.14 -15.77 0.90
N THR A 119 3.65 -16.81 0.23
CA THR A 119 3.73 -16.99 -1.24
C THR A 119 2.84 -16.05 -2.02
N ASP A 120 1.84 -15.46 -1.37
CA ASP A 120 0.92 -14.50 -1.97
C ASP A 120 1.49 -13.07 -1.93
N LEU A 121 2.62 -12.89 -1.25
CA LEU A 121 3.30 -11.61 -1.09
C LEU A 121 4.62 -11.58 -1.87
N ASN A 122 5.05 -10.39 -2.29
CA ASN A 122 6.30 -10.18 -3.04
C ASN A 122 7.57 -10.30 -2.15
N ILE A 123 7.57 -11.19 -1.15
CA ILE A 123 8.69 -11.35 -0.21
C ILE A 123 9.92 -11.94 -0.92
N GLU A 124 9.73 -12.94 -1.78
CA GLU A 124 10.83 -13.57 -2.53
C GLU A 124 11.56 -12.56 -3.44
N SER A 125 10.82 -11.66 -4.06
CA SER A 125 11.37 -10.57 -4.87
C SER A 125 12.22 -9.60 -4.02
N LEU A 126 11.84 -9.32 -2.75
CA LEU A 126 12.65 -8.55 -1.81
C LEU A 126 13.97 -9.27 -1.50
N LEU A 127 13.91 -10.56 -1.15
CA LEU A 127 15.09 -11.37 -0.83
C LEU A 127 16.03 -11.47 -2.03
N THR A 128 15.49 -11.65 -3.24
CA THR A 128 16.29 -11.68 -4.48
C THR A 128 16.98 -10.33 -4.71
N LYS A 129 16.28 -9.21 -4.47
CA LYS A 129 16.87 -7.87 -4.58
C LYS A 129 18.04 -7.69 -3.61
N LEU A 130 17.91 -8.15 -2.37
CA LEU A 130 18.95 -8.06 -1.37
C LEU A 130 20.16 -8.97 -1.70
N LYS A 131 19.93 -10.18 -2.21
CA LYS A 131 21.00 -11.09 -2.65
C LYS A 131 21.82 -10.51 -3.80
N ASN A 132 21.16 -9.81 -4.72
CA ASN A 132 21.78 -9.25 -5.92
C ASN A 132 22.40 -7.86 -5.72
N ASN A 133 22.15 -7.21 -4.57
CA ASN A 133 22.64 -5.87 -4.29
C ASN A 133 23.21 -5.75 -2.87
N SER A 134 24.51 -5.98 -2.73
CA SER A 134 25.24 -5.88 -1.46
C SER A 134 25.40 -4.44 -0.93
N ASN A 135 25.03 -3.42 -1.69
CA ASN A 135 25.11 -2.02 -1.25
C ASN A 135 23.95 -1.61 -0.34
N ILE A 136 22.90 -2.43 -0.24
CA ILE A 136 21.76 -2.14 0.63
C ILE A 136 22.22 -2.30 2.09
N LYS A 137 22.09 -1.23 2.86
CA LYS A 137 22.52 -1.13 4.26
C LYS A 137 21.37 -1.18 5.25
N GLU A 138 20.19 -0.76 4.82
CA GLU A 138 19.02 -0.67 5.69
C GLU A 138 17.74 -1.10 4.97
N VAL A 139 16.90 -1.87 5.67
CA VAL A 139 15.53 -2.16 5.30
C VAL A 139 14.62 -1.62 6.40
N ILE A 140 13.75 -0.68 6.02
CA ILE A 140 12.71 -0.13 6.89
C ILE A 140 11.43 -0.91 6.63
N ILE A 141 10.95 -1.68 7.61
CA ILE A 141 9.69 -2.43 7.50
C ILE A 141 8.56 -1.50 7.95
N ALA A 142 7.87 -0.90 6.98
CA ALA A 142 6.79 0.06 7.19
C ALA A 142 5.41 -0.56 6.85
N THR A 143 5.15 -1.75 7.40
CA THR A 143 3.82 -2.36 7.39
C THR A 143 2.89 -1.62 8.34
N ASN A 144 1.58 -1.75 8.12
CA ASN A 144 0.58 -1.10 8.96
C ASN A 144 0.65 -1.60 10.41
N PRO A 145 0.31 -0.77 11.41
CA PRO A 145 0.33 -1.15 12.84
C PRO A 145 -0.84 -2.04 13.27
N THR A 146 -1.43 -2.80 12.34
CA THR A 146 -2.44 -3.83 12.58
C THR A 146 -1.79 -5.12 13.07
N ILE A 147 -2.57 -6.07 13.58
CA ILE A 147 -2.07 -7.39 14.01
C ILE A 147 -1.43 -8.12 12.82
N GLU A 148 -2.09 -8.10 11.66
CA GLU A 148 -1.60 -8.72 10.42
C GLU A 148 -0.33 -8.04 9.92
N GLY A 149 -0.28 -6.71 9.95
CA GLY A 149 0.91 -5.95 9.53
C GLY A 149 2.09 -6.17 10.46
N GLN A 150 1.88 -6.26 11.79
CA GLN A 150 2.93 -6.60 12.74
C GLN A 150 3.42 -8.04 12.56
N THR A 151 2.51 -9.01 12.37
CA THR A 151 2.87 -10.39 12.06
C THR A 151 3.72 -10.47 10.80
N THR A 152 3.34 -9.71 9.76
CA THR A 152 4.09 -9.61 8.50
C THR A 152 5.47 -8.99 8.73
N ALA A 153 5.56 -7.93 9.55
CA ALA A 153 6.83 -7.31 9.90
C ALA A 153 7.79 -8.29 10.60
N PHE A 154 7.29 -9.04 11.58
CA PHE A 154 8.09 -10.04 12.30
C PHE A 154 8.59 -11.14 11.36
N TYR A 155 7.71 -11.65 10.49
CA TYR A 155 8.07 -12.67 9.52
C TYR A 155 9.17 -12.19 8.57
N ILE A 156 9.03 -10.99 8.01
CA ILE A 156 10.05 -10.41 7.12
C ILE A 156 11.35 -10.15 7.90
N ALA A 157 11.28 -9.58 9.09
CA ALA A 157 12.44 -9.30 9.90
C ALA A 157 13.23 -10.59 10.22
N ASP A 158 12.54 -11.71 10.46
CA ASP A 158 13.19 -13.00 10.69
C ASP A 158 13.94 -13.50 9.46
N LEU A 159 13.32 -13.44 8.29
CA LEU A 159 13.99 -13.78 7.02
C LEU A 159 15.20 -12.88 6.72
N LEU A 160 15.15 -11.62 7.12
CA LEU A 160 16.23 -10.66 6.85
C LEU A 160 17.43 -10.82 7.79
N LYS A 161 17.36 -11.60 8.87
CA LYS A 161 18.48 -11.86 9.79
C LYS A 161 19.69 -12.53 9.10
N GLU A 162 19.45 -13.23 8.00
CA GLU A 162 20.52 -13.86 7.22
C GLU A 162 21.38 -12.84 6.47
N PHE A 163 20.90 -11.60 6.33
CA PHE A 163 21.60 -10.53 5.64
C PHE A 163 22.30 -9.61 6.64
N ASN A 164 23.49 -9.15 6.31
CA ASN A 164 24.23 -8.19 7.14
C ASN A 164 23.73 -6.76 6.87
N ILE A 165 22.46 -6.48 7.21
CA ILE A 165 21.80 -5.20 6.99
C ILE A 165 21.10 -4.73 8.27
N LYS A 166 20.94 -3.42 8.41
CA LYS A 166 20.15 -2.84 9.49
C LYS A 166 18.65 -3.02 9.19
N ILE A 167 17.90 -3.58 10.13
CA ILE A 167 16.45 -3.73 10.02
C ILE A 167 15.81 -2.75 10.99
N THR A 168 14.94 -1.88 10.47
CA THR A 168 14.25 -0.85 11.25
C THR A 168 12.76 -0.86 10.97
N LYS A 169 12.00 -0.15 11.79
CA LYS A 169 10.57 0.14 11.56
C LYS A 169 10.29 1.59 11.94
N PRO A 170 9.25 2.22 11.37
CA PRO A 170 8.78 3.53 11.81
C PRO A 170 8.46 3.49 13.31
N ALA A 171 8.77 4.57 14.02
CA ALA A 171 8.44 4.69 15.43
C ALA A 171 6.93 4.86 15.60
N TYR A 172 6.36 4.19 16.59
CA TYR A 172 5.01 4.45 17.06
C TYR A 172 5.05 5.50 18.17
N GLY A 173 4.12 6.44 18.15
CA GLY A 173 4.09 7.50 19.13
C GLY A 173 2.75 8.23 19.17
N ILE A 174 2.67 9.18 20.08
CA ILE A 174 1.52 10.08 20.23
C ILE A 174 1.51 11.04 19.04
N PRO A 175 0.40 11.15 18.29
CA PRO A 175 0.28 12.12 17.21
C PRO A 175 0.44 13.56 17.75
N LEU A 176 1.22 14.38 17.07
CA LEU A 176 1.39 15.78 17.43
C LEU A 176 0.05 16.51 17.38
N GLY A 177 -0.24 17.30 18.42
CA GLY A 177 -1.51 18.03 18.54
C GLY A 177 -2.66 17.23 19.16
N SER A 178 -2.43 15.96 19.52
CA SER A 178 -3.43 15.17 20.26
C SER A 178 -3.36 15.44 21.76
N GLU A 179 -4.52 15.44 22.42
CA GLU A 179 -4.64 15.45 23.86
C GLU A 179 -4.68 14.01 24.39
N PHE A 180 -4.04 13.74 25.54
CA PHE A 180 -3.92 12.39 26.12
C PHE A 180 -5.28 11.70 26.37
N ASN A 181 -6.30 12.46 26.74
CA ASN A 181 -7.65 11.96 27.05
C ASN A 181 -8.43 11.45 25.82
N TYR A 182 -7.96 11.73 24.60
CA TYR A 182 -8.55 11.22 23.35
C TYR A 182 -7.78 10.05 22.75
N LEU A 183 -6.69 9.62 23.38
CA LEU A 183 -5.88 8.50 22.91
C LEU A 183 -6.39 7.18 23.50
N ASP A 184 -6.34 6.15 22.71
CA ASP A 184 -6.61 4.79 23.18
C ASP A 184 -5.48 4.26 24.06
N GLU A 185 -5.83 3.28 24.92
CA GLU A 185 -4.89 2.70 25.89
C GLU A 185 -3.66 2.07 25.21
N SER A 186 -3.83 1.47 24.02
CA SER A 186 -2.73 0.81 23.31
C SER A 186 -1.71 1.82 22.79
N THR A 187 -2.18 2.95 22.27
CA THR A 187 -1.30 4.07 21.83
C THR A 187 -0.51 4.63 23.00
N LEU A 188 -1.15 4.82 24.16
CA LEU A 188 -0.48 5.31 25.38
C LEU A 188 0.54 4.29 25.89
N ASP A 189 0.19 3.02 25.99
CA ASP A 189 1.11 1.94 26.42
C ASP A 189 2.38 1.91 25.56
N ILE A 190 2.22 1.92 24.24
CA ILE A 190 3.35 1.93 23.30
C ILE A 190 4.20 3.19 23.48
N ALA A 191 3.59 4.36 23.62
CA ALA A 191 4.32 5.62 23.80
C ALA A 191 5.12 5.64 25.10
N PHE A 192 4.55 5.15 26.21
CA PHE A 192 5.25 5.05 27.48
C PHE A 192 6.37 4.01 27.48
N LYS A 193 6.19 2.88 26.77
CA LYS A 193 7.25 1.87 26.60
C LYS A 193 8.41 2.39 25.74
N ASN A 194 8.14 3.25 24.77
CA ASN A 194 9.12 3.84 23.87
C ASN A 194 9.56 5.27 24.29
N LYS A 195 9.32 5.66 25.54
CA LYS A 195 9.75 6.96 26.05
C LYS A 195 11.25 7.18 25.83
N LYS A 196 11.63 8.41 25.49
CA LYS A 196 13.01 8.83 25.28
C LYS A 196 13.41 9.82 26.39
N ASP A 197 14.69 9.86 26.66
CA ASP A 197 15.27 10.91 27.51
C ASP A 197 15.11 12.26 26.83
N PHE A 198 14.99 13.32 27.65
CA PHE A 198 14.72 14.68 27.20
C PHE A 198 16.01 15.38 26.79
#